data_cbb95c78e80f4388c0281ba29c26eaec
#
_entry.id   cbb95c78e80f4388c0281ba29c26eaec
#
_cell.length_a   1.000
_cell.length_b   1.000
_cell.length_c   1.000
_cell.angle_alpha   90.00
_cell.angle_beta   90.00
_cell.angle_gamma   90.00
#
_symmetry.space_group_name_H-M   'P 1'
#
loop_
_entity.id
_entity.type
_entity.pdbx_description
1 polymer ?
#
loop_
_entity_poly.entity_id
_entity_poly.type
_entity_poly.pdbx_seq_one_letter_code
_entity_poly.pdbx_strand_id
1 'polypeptide(L)'
;EEEIGSACNKTLQGRNQRIHGGSYVVIPQDERLNTKSFTVQAYIFPTTPDKGKQGLLTKWNEKSKSGYGLFIDENACLSVMIGDGAGQVMTLSSEKKLMRKVWYLVAASYDAETGKLKLYQEPCVTPTNGGLGMSLLHPADETTAFVEATNNLKPRANDAPFLMAACTLVDRAGRHIQGGHYKEAINPVELPEQTLTYNGKIDRPRLSRKALSKAEIESLARGYSGCTSELRSEVIAAWDFH
;
A
#
# COMPACT_ATOMS: atom_id res chain seq x y z
N GLU A 1 13.17 19.51 4.58
CA GLU A 1 12.11 20.08 3.70
C GLU A 1 12.69 20.90 2.55
N GLU A 2 13.61 21.83 2.80
CA GLU A 2 14.24 22.64 1.75
C GLU A 2 15.07 21.82 0.76
N GLU A 3 15.77 20.78 1.21
CA GLU A 3 16.54 19.90 0.32
C GLU A 3 15.64 19.05 -0.57
N ILE A 4 14.52 18.55 -0.08
CA ILE A 4 13.54 17.77 -0.85
C ILE A 4 12.86 18.69 -1.89
N GLY A 5 12.46 19.89 -1.49
CA GLY A 5 11.92 20.90 -2.40
C GLY A 5 12.91 21.35 -3.47
N SER A 6 14.16 21.55 -3.10
CA SER A 6 15.24 21.92 -4.02
C SER A 6 15.57 20.81 -5.01
N ALA A 7 15.61 19.54 -4.56
CA ALA A 7 15.83 18.41 -5.45
C ALA A 7 14.67 18.21 -6.43
N CYS A 8 13.43 18.35 -5.96
CA CYS A 8 12.25 18.27 -6.79
C CYS A 8 12.22 19.41 -7.83
N ASN A 9 12.51 20.62 -7.43
CA ASN A 9 12.57 21.78 -8.35
C ASN A 9 13.68 21.67 -9.40
N LYS A 10 14.85 21.15 -9.05
CA LYS A 10 15.91 20.87 -10.02
C LYS A 10 15.51 19.84 -11.05
N THR A 11 14.75 18.83 -10.65
CA THR A 11 14.25 17.79 -11.55
C THR A 11 13.14 18.34 -12.47
N LEU A 12 12.34 19.27 -12.00
CA LEU A 12 11.24 19.89 -12.75
C LEU A 12 11.70 20.94 -13.77
N GLN A 13 12.89 21.51 -13.62
CA GLN A 13 13.40 22.56 -14.51
C GLN A 13 14.03 22.04 -15.81
N GLY A 14 14.27 20.73 -15.93
CA GLY A 14 14.87 20.14 -17.12
C GLY A 14 13.85 19.83 -18.21
N ARG A 15 14.08 20.33 -19.45
CA ARG A 15 13.30 19.94 -20.63
C ARG A 15 13.38 18.43 -20.95
N ASN A 16 14.30 17.73 -20.33
CA ASN A 16 14.51 16.28 -20.44
C ASN A 16 14.04 15.52 -19.19
N GLN A 17 13.05 16.07 -18.50
CA GLN A 17 12.44 15.39 -17.37
C GLN A 17 11.93 14.04 -17.82
N ARG A 18 12.51 12.96 -17.29
CA ARG A 18 11.93 11.63 -17.44
C ARG A 18 10.56 11.67 -16.77
N ILE A 19 9.53 11.29 -17.50
CA ILE A 19 8.21 11.06 -16.93
C ILE A 19 8.36 9.83 -16.03
N HIS A 20 8.65 10.07 -14.76
CA HIS A 20 8.54 9.00 -13.76
C HIS A 20 7.07 8.73 -13.54
N GLY A 21 6.69 7.46 -13.56
CA GLY A 21 5.31 7.03 -13.45
C GLY A 21 4.71 7.23 -12.06
N GLY A 22 4.85 8.40 -11.46
CA GLY A 22 4.28 8.74 -10.15
C GLY A 22 5.32 8.84 -9.04
N SER A 23 4.90 9.42 -7.92
CA SER A 23 5.68 9.46 -6.68
C SER A 23 5.46 8.17 -5.90
N TYR A 24 6.48 7.71 -5.21
CA TYR A 24 6.42 6.55 -4.33
C TYR A 24 7.28 6.78 -3.09
N VAL A 25 7.01 6.02 -2.04
CA VAL A 25 7.78 6.08 -0.79
C VAL A 25 8.50 4.76 -0.61
N VAL A 26 9.78 4.83 -0.23
CA VAL A 26 10.62 3.68 0.12
C VAL A 26 10.92 3.73 1.61
N ILE A 27 10.49 2.72 2.34
CA ILE A 27 10.91 2.51 3.72
C ILE A 27 11.94 1.38 3.71
N PRO A 28 13.17 1.65 4.21
CA PRO A 28 14.20 0.65 4.28
C PRO A 28 13.74 -0.63 4.97
N GLN A 29 14.37 -1.75 4.60
CA GLN A 29 14.17 -2.99 5.32
C GLN A 29 14.45 -2.81 6.82
N ASP A 30 13.50 -3.26 7.64
CA ASP A 30 13.57 -3.34 9.08
C ASP A 30 12.87 -4.63 9.52
N GLU A 31 13.44 -5.34 10.49
CA GLU A 31 12.90 -6.61 10.97
C GLU A 31 11.48 -6.47 11.53
N ARG A 32 11.13 -5.31 12.07
CA ARG A 32 9.78 -5.01 12.55
C ARG A 32 8.71 -5.07 11.46
N LEU A 33 9.10 -4.91 10.19
CA LEU A 33 8.20 -4.99 9.04
C LEU A 33 7.93 -6.44 8.61
N ASN A 34 8.70 -7.41 9.13
CA ASN A 34 8.54 -8.85 8.90
C ASN A 34 7.65 -9.47 9.98
N THR A 35 6.36 -9.23 9.90
CA THR A 35 5.40 -9.72 10.89
C THR A 35 4.80 -11.06 10.50
N LYS A 36 4.47 -11.90 11.49
CA LYS A 36 3.76 -13.17 11.26
C LYS A 36 2.30 -12.91 10.89
N SER A 37 1.59 -12.20 11.76
CA SER A 37 0.27 -11.64 11.47
C SER A 37 0.42 -10.16 11.16
N PHE A 38 -0.44 -9.60 10.33
CA PHE A 38 -0.36 -8.17 9.99
C PHE A 38 -1.73 -7.58 9.66
N THR A 39 -1.79 -6.28 9.72
CA THR A 39 -2.80 -5.46 9.04
C THR A 39 -2.11 -4.27 8.39
N VAL A 40 -2.30 -4.11 7.08
CA VAL A 40 -1.98 -2.88 6.34
C VAL A 40 -3.25 -2.14 6.03
N GLN A 41 -3.28 -0.84 6.28
CA GLN A 41 -4.43 0.01 5.98
C GLN A 41 -4.02 1.40 5.53
N ALA A 42 -4.86 2.03 4.73
CA ALA A 42 -4.72 3.43 4.31
C ALA A 42 -6.05 4.00 3.83
N TYR A 43 -6.10 5.32 3.71
CA TYR A 43 -7.04 5.96 2.80
C TYR A 43 -6.40 6.06 1.42
N ILE A 44 -7.17 5.78 0.39
CA ILE A 44 -6.73 5.91 -1.01
C ILE A 44 -7.73 6.72 -1.83
N PHE A 45 -7.22 7.47 -2.81
CA PHE A 45 -8.02 8.21 -3.78
C PHE A 45 -7.53 7.86 -5.19
N PRO A 46 -8.04 6.79 -5.81
CA PRO A 46 -7.59 6.35 -7.12
C PRO A 46 -7.95 7.35 -8.21
N THR A 47 -6.98 7.70 -9.04
CA THR A 47 -7.22 8.56 -10.22
C THR A 47 -7.50 7.73 -11.46
N THR A 48 -6.76 6.64 -11.65
CA THR A 48 -6.91 5.71 -12.77
C THR A 48 -6.86 4.26 -12.26
N PRO A 49 -7.89 3.78 -11.55
CA PRO A 49 -7.86 2.42 -10.99
C PRO A 49 -7.79 1.33 -12.06
N ASP A 50 -8.25 1.62 -13.26
CA ASP A 50 -8.35 0.75 -14.43
C ASP A 50 -7.12 0.74 -15.35
N LYS A 51 -6.01 1.33 -14.93
CA LYS A 51 -4.76 1.29 -15.74
C LYS A 51 -3.99 -0.03 -15.65
N GLY A 52 -4.53 -1.04 -14.99
CA GLY A 52 -3.88 -2.31 -14.67
C GLY A 52 -3.42 -2.38 -13.22
N LYS A 53 -2.64 -3.39 -12.87
CA LYS A 53 -2.21 -3.66 -11.49
C LYS A 53 -1.37 -2.51 -10.92
N GLN A 54 -1.65 -2.11 -9.67
CA GLN A 54 -0.99 -1.00 -8.98
C GLN A 54 -0.70 -1.37 -7.53
N GLY A 55 0.54 -1.20 -7.08
CA GLY A 55 0.92 -1.42 -5.68
C GLY A 55 0.52 -0.24 -4.81
N LEU A 56 -0.16 -0.52 -3.70
CA LEU A 56 -0.54 0.48 -2.71
C LEU A 56 0.43 0.49 -1.53
N LEU A 57 0.46 -0.59 -0.77
CA LEU A 57 1.33 -0.82 0.39
C LEU A 57 1.94 -2.21 0.26
N THR A 58 3.23 -2.31 0.00
CA THR A 58 3.83 -3.59 -0.37
C THR A 58 5.16 -3.84 0.35
N LYS A 59 5.33 -5.05 0.83
CA LYS A 59 6.59 -5.62 1.26
C LYS A 59 6.77 -6.94 0.51
N TRP A 60 7.16 -6.84 -0.74
CA TRP A 60 7.14 -7.93 -1.69
C TRP A 60 8.49 -8.16 -2.34
N ASN A 61 8.97 -9.39 -2.31
CA ASN A 61 10.14 -9.83 -3.06
C ASN A 61 9.69 -10.64 -4.27
N GLU A 62 9.84 -10.05 -5.45
CA GLU A 62 9.37 -10.63 -6.70
C GLU A 62 10.13 -11.89 -7.08
N LYS A 63 11.43 -11.96 -6.77
CA LYS A 63 12.27 -13.11 -7.11
C LYS A 63 11.90 -14.36 -6.32
N SER A 64 11.72 -14.20 -5.01
CA SER A 64 11.38 -15.32 -4.12
C SER A 64 9.86 -15.53 -3.99
N LYS A 65 9.02 -14.61 -4.53
CA LYS A 65 7.57 -14.63 -4.31
C LYS A 65 7.22 -14.69 -2.83
N SER A 66 7.83 -13.81 -2.04
CA SER A 66 7.67 -13.77 -0.58
C SER A 66 7.18 -12.43 -0.09
N GLY A 67 6.49 -12.44 1.05
CA GLY A 67 5.97 -11.26 1.71
C GLY A 67 4.49 -11.04 1.49
N TYR A 68 4.08 -9.78 1.51
CA TYR A 68 2.69 -9.38 1.40
C TYR A 68 2.56 -8.03 0.67
N GLY A 69 1.36 -7.76 0.15
CA GLY A 69 1.06 -6.47 -0.44
C GLY A 69 -0.42 -6.24 -0.68
N LEU A 70 -0.81 -4.98 -0.57
CA LEU A 70 -2.11 -4.45 -0.92
C LEU A 70 -2.02 -3.78 -2.29
N PHE A 71 -2.92 -4.12 -3.20
CA PHE A 71 -2.88 -3.72 -4.61
C PHE A 71 -4.26 -3.27 -5.11
N ILE A 72 -4.26 -2.60 -6.24
CA ILE A 72 -5.39 -2.61 -7.19
C ILE A 72 -5.04 -3.64 -8.26
N ASP A 73 -5.94 -4.55 -8.57
CA ASP A 73 -5.73 -5.59 -9.58
C ASP A 73 -6.06 -5.11 -11.02
N GLU A 74 -5.90 -6.00 -12.00
CA GLU A 74 -6.16 -5.71 -13.41
C GLU A 74 -7.63 -5.39 -13.70
N ASN A 75 -8.54 -5.79 -12.81
CA ASN A 75 -9.98 -5.52 -12.91
C ASN A 75 -10.40 -4.23 -12.20
N ALA A 76 -9.45 -3.43 -11.73
CA ALA A 76 -9.67 -2.24 -10.91
C ALA A 76 -10.27 -2.52 -9.52
N CYS A 77 -10.15 -3.74 -9.01
CA CYS A 77 -10.60 -4.14 -7.68
C CYS A 77 -9.45 -4.07 -6.68
N LEU A 78 -9.78 -3.80 -5.41
CA LEU A 78 -8.79 -3.94 -4.34
C LEU A 78 -8.40 -5.41 -4.20
N SER A 79 -7.12 -5.69 -4.03
CA SER A 79 -6.61 -7.04 -3.83
C SER A 79 -5.46 -7.08 -2.84
N VAL A 80 -5.29 -8.23 -2.17
CA VAL A 80 -4.14 -8.52 -1.32
C VAL A 80 -3.45 -9.77 -1.82
N MET A 81 -2.12 -9.76 -1.74
CA MET A 81 -1.27 -10.87 -2.14
C MET A 81 -0.34 -11.23 -1.00
N ILE A 82 -0.20 -12.53 -0.72
CA ILE A 82 0.78 -13.08 0.20
C ILE A 82 1.56 -14.20 -0.48
N GLY A 83 2.83 -14.36 -0.13
CA GLY A 83 3.71 -15.37 -0.74
C GLY A 83 4.63 -16.04 0.28
N ASP A 84 4.81 -17.36 0.14
CA ASP A 84 5.56 -18.21 1.07
C ASP A 84 7.08 -18.29 0.80
N GLY A 85 7.53 -17.68 -0.29
CA GLY A 85 8.93 -17.76 -0.69
C GLY A 85 9.37 -19.13 -1.22
N ALA A 86 8.44 -20.07 -1.37
CA ALA A 86 8.62 -21.37 -2.01
C ALA A 86 7.94 -21.44 -3.39
N GLY A 87 7.47 -20.29 -3.88
CA GLY A 87 6.81 -20.16 -5.17
C GLY A 87 5.28 -20.12 -5.10
N GLN A 88 4.68 -20.37 -3.93
CA GLN A 88 3.24 -20.27 -3.78
C GLN A 88 2.82 -18.85 -3.43
N VAL A 89 1.79 -18.38 -4.12
CA VAL A 89 1.21 -17.06 -3.93
C VAL A 89 -0.31 -17.21 -3.80
N MET A 90 -0.87 -16.56 -2.79
CA MET A 90 -2.31 -16.41 -2.66
C MET A 90 -2.69 -14.98 -2.94
N THR A 91 -3.76 -14.79 -3.71
CA THR A 91 -4.37 -13.49 -3.96
C THR A 91 -5.84 -13.54 -3.58
N LEU A 92 -6.31 -12.49 -2.90
CA LEU A 92 -7.72 -12.29 -2.57
C LEU A 92 -8.15 -10.94 -3.14
N SER A 93 -9.21 -10.92 -3.95
CA SER A 93 -9.78 -9.70 -4.55
C SER A 93 -11.09 -9.34 -3.89
N SER A 94 -11.40 -8.05 -3.83
CA SER A 94 -12.68 -7.54 -3.35
C SER A 94 -13.84 -7.83 -4.31
N GLU A 95 -13.53 -8.12 -5.58
CA GLU A 95 -14.47 -8.30 -6.68
C GLU A 95 -15.39 -7.09 -6.93
N LYS A 96 -15.14 -5.99 -6.23
CA LYS A 96 -15.85 -4.72 -6.40
C LYS A 96 -14.90 -3.63 -6.88
N LYS A 97 -15.22 -3.05 -8.02
CA LYS A 97 -14.37 -2.04 -8.66
C LYS A 97 -14.28 -0.77 -7.82
N LEU A 98 -13.06 -0.27 -7.70
CA LEU A 98 -12.79 1.06 -7.18
C LEU A 98 -13.20 2.11 -8.23
N MET A 99 -13.90 3.13 -7.78
CA MET A 99 -14.28 4.25 -8.64
C MET A 99 -13.20 5.31 -8.66
N ARG A 100 -13.05 5.96 -9.80
CA ARG A 100 -12.12 7.09 -9.95
C ARG A 100 -12.54 8.25 -9.06
N LYS A 101 -11.55 8.88 -8.41
CA LYS A 101 -11.73 10.11 -7.63
C LYS A 101 -12.72 9.97 -6.46
N VAL A 102 -12.76 8.80 -5.86
CA VAL A 102 -13.47 8.52 -4.61
C VAL A 102 -12.46 8.12 -3.56
N TRP A 103 -12.58 8.66 -2.36
CA TRP A 103 -11.80 8.21 -1.22
C TRP A 103 -12.34 6.89 -0.68
N TYR A 104 -11.43 5.98 -0.39
CA TYR A 104 -11.74 4.69 0.24
C TYR A 104 -10.86 4.48 1.45
N LEU A 105 -11.44 3.96 2.53
CA LEU A 105 -10.68 3.24 3.55
C LEU A 105 -10.46 1.82 3.04
N VAL A 106 -9.20 1.43 2.93
CA VAL A 106 -8.81 0.09 2.48
C VAL A 106 -7.91 -0.57 3.51
N ALA A 107 -8.06 -1.88 3.67
CA ALA A 107 -7.19 -2.66 4.53
C ALA A 107 -7.10 -4.11 4.09
N ALA A 108 -5.96 -4.74 4.40
CA ALA A 108 -5.79 -6.17 4.36
C ALA A 108 -5.24 -6.65 5.69
N SER A 109 -5.79 -7.71 6.25
CA SER A 109 -5.29 -8.34 7.47
C SER A 109 -5.09 -9.84 7.28
N TYR A 110 -4.01 -10.36 7.84
CA TYR A 110 -3.67 -11.78 7.85
C TYR A 110 -3.41 -12.26 9.26
N ASP A 111 -4.03 -13.37 9.64
CA ASP A 111 -3.84 -14.04 10.90
C ASP A 111 -3.04 -15.34 10.70
N ALA A 112 -1.83 -15.39 11.25
CA ALA A 112 -0.93 -16.52 11.09
C ALA A 112 -1.36 -17.77 11.89
N GLU A 113 -2.21 -17.64 12.91
CA GLU A 113 -2.71 -18.76 13.71
C GLU A 113 -3.82 -19.49 12.97
N THR A 114 -4.74 -18.74 12.38
CA THR A 114 -5.91 -19.31 11.69
C THR A 114 -5.73 -19.43 10.19
N GLY A 115 -4.69 -18.83 9.61
CA GLY A 115 -4.48 -18.73 8.16
C GLY A 115 -5.52 -17.85 7.46
N LYS A 116 -6.24 -17.02 8.20
CA LYS A 116 -7.32 -16.20 7.67
C LYS A 116 -6.78 -14.89 7.09
N LEU A 117 -7.05 -14.67 5.81
CA LEU A 117 -6.77 -13.44 5.08
C LEU A 117 -8.08 -12.69 4.86
N LYS A 118 -8.10 -11.41 5.20
CA LYS A 118 -9.27 -10.54 5.05
C LYS A 118 -8.89 -9.31 4.24
N LEU A 119 -9.84 -8.84 3.45
CA LEU A 119 -9.72 -7.63 2.65
C LEU A 119 -10.93 -6.75 2.89
N TYR A 120 -10.69 -5.47 3.11
CA TYR A 120 -11.70 -4.47 3.43
C TYR A 120 -11.58 -3.26 2.52
N GLN A 121 -12.72 -2.80 2.00
CA GLN A 121 -12.85 -1.64 1.13
C GLN A 121 -14.15 -0.94 1.44
N GLU A 122 -14.09 0.35 1.79
CA GLU A 122 -15.27 1.17 2.06
C GLU A 122 -15.09 2.58 1.51
N PRO A 123 -16.02 3.10 0.70
CA PRO A 123 -15.99 4.49 0.27
C PRO A 123 -16.19 5.42 1.45
N CYS A 124 -15.41 6.50 1.51
CA CYS A 124 -15.46 7.48 2.58
C CYS A 124 -16.02 8.78 2.08
N VAL A 125 -16.97 9.34 2.84
CA VAL A 125 -17.36 10.72 2.66
C VAL A 125 -16.28 11.59 3.29
N THR A 126 -15.45 12.23 2.47
CA THR A 126 -14.53 13.25 2.98
C THR A 126 -15.21 14.60 2.98
N PRO A 127 -15.14 15.37 4.06
CA PRO A 127 -15.50 16.76 4.00
C PRO A 127 -14.59 17.45 2.98
N THR A 128 -15.19 18.05 1.96
CA THR A 128 -14.46 18.79 0.94
C THR A 128 -13.86 20.04 1.58
N ASN A 129 -12.54 20.11 1.67
CA ASN A 129 -11.87 21.34 2.04
C ASN A 129 -12.12 22.38 0.96
N GLY A 130 -12.91 23.41 1.29
CA GLY A 130 -13.01 24.61 0.47
C GLY A 130 -14.10 24.65 -0.60
N GLY A 131 -15.16 23.88 -0.51
CA GLY A 131 -16.42 24.15 -1.22
C GLY A 131 -16.43 23.91 -2.74
N LEU A 132 -15.38 23.39 -3.33
CA LEU A 132 -15.29 23.09 -4.77
C LEU A 132 -15.23 21.59 -5.08
N GLY A 133 -15.34 20.73 -4.07
CA GLY A 133 -15.36 19.29 -4.26
C GLY A 133 -16.77 18.80 -4.49
N MET A 134 -17.08 18.31 -5.67
CA MET A 134 -18.26 17.49 -5.88
C MET A 134 -18.05 16.17 -5.14
N SER A 135 -18.74 15.99 -4.02
CA SER A 135 -18.89 14.67 -3.41
C SER A 135 -19.82 13.87 -4.32
N LEU A 136 -19.29 12.95 -5.06
CA LEU A 136 -20.11 11.94 -5.71
C LEU A 136 -20.64 11.03 -4.60
N LEU A 137 -21.95 11.09 -4.36
CA LEU A 137 -22.63 10.13 -3.51
C LEU A 137 -22.74 8.84 -4.32
N HIS A 138 -21.87 7.88 -3.99
CA HIS A 138 -22.04 6.53 -4.52
C HIS A 138 -22.82 5.70 -3.51
N PRO A 139 -23.70 4.82 -3.97
CA PRO A 139 -24.30 3.83 -3.10
C PRO A 139 -23.17 3.03 -2.44
N ALA A 140 -23.05 3.11 -1.12
CA ALA A 140 -22.01 2.41 -0.37
C ALA A 140 -22.00 0.91 -0.70
N ASP A 141 -23.17 0.33 -0.91
CA ASP A 141 -23.38 -1.09 -1.21
C ASP A 141 -22.72 -1.55 -2.51
N GLU A 142 -22.57 -0.67 -3.51
CA GLU A 142 -21.95 -1.03 -4.79
C GLU A 142 -20.42 -1.14 -4.69
N THR A 143 -19.81 -0.38 -3.80
CA THR A 143 -18.35 -0.27 -3.73
C THR A 143 -17.77 -0.72 -2.39
N THR A 144 -18.59 -0.99 -1.38
CA THR A 144 -18.15 -1.59 -0.13
C THR A 144 -17.91 -3.09 -0.29
N ALA A 145 -16.78 -3.58 0.16
CA ALA A 145 -16.46 -5.00 0.19
C ALA A 145 -15.78 -5.37 1.50
N PHE A 146 -16.20 -6.51 2.04
CA PHE A 146 -15.50 -7.22 3.08
C PHE A 146 -15.46 -8.69 2.69
N VAL A 147 -14.28 -9.16 2.31
CA VAL A 147 -14.08 -10.54 1.87
C VAL A 147 -13.03 -11.21 2.71
N GLU A 148 -13.19 -12.52 2.92
CA GLU A 148 -12.22 -13.33 3.65
C GLU A 148 -12.00 -14.67 2.98
N ALA A 149 -10.79 -15.19 3.13
CA ALA A 149 -10.43 -16.52 2.73
C ALA A 149 -9.48 -17.14 3.75
N THR A 150 -9.50 -18.44 3.88
CA THR A 150 -8.60 -19.17 4.78
C THR A 150 -7.75 -20.13 3.96
N ASN A 151 -6.45 -20.15 4.21
CA ASN A 151 -5.53 -21.11 3.64
C ASN A 151 -4.35 -21.39 4.59
N ASN A 152 -3.51 -22.33 4.20
CA ASN A 152 -2.32 -22.71 4.98
C ASN A 152 -1.05 -21.96 4.57
N LEU A 153 -1.13 -21.06 3.57
CA LEU A 153 0.01 -20.29 3.09
C LEU A 153 0.38 -19.21 4.10
N LYS A 154 1.64 -19.17 4.50
CA LYS A 154 2.16 -18.18 5.44
C LYS A 154 3.10 -17.23 4.70
N PRO A 155 2.88 -15.92 4.77
CA PRO A 155 3.79 -14.96 4.17
C PRO A 155 5.19 -15.10 4.79
N ARG A 156 6.19 -15.30 3.93
CA ARG A 156 7.57 -15.41 4.38
C ARG A 156 8.22 -14.05 4.52
N ALA A 157 8.93 -13.87 5.62
CA ALA A 157 9.81 -12.72 5.83
C ALA A 157 10.82 -12.58 4.69
N ASN A 158 11.11 -11.36 4.31
CA ASN A 158 12.07 -11.04 3.25
C ASN A 158 12.82 -9.74 3.55
N ASP A 159 13.83 -9.46 2.75
CA ASP A 159 14.69 -8.28 2.83
C ASP A 159 14.26 -7.12 1.92
N ALA A 160 13.13 -7.23 1.23
CA ALA A 160 12.62 -6.15 0.39
C ALA A 160 12.25 -4.93 1.23
N PRO A 161 12.40 -3.72 0.70
CA PRO A 161 11.87 -2.52 1.34
C PRO A 161 10.35 -2.57 1.40
N PHE A 162 9.76 -1.81 2.34
CA PHE A 162 8.33 -1.55 2.31
C PHE A 162 8.08 -0.34 1.39
N LEU A 163 7.19 -0.49 0.43
CA LEU A 163 6.89 0.54 -0.56
C LEU A 163 5.46 1.04 -0.40
N MET A 164 5.27 2.32 -0.66
CA MET A 164 3.94 2.92 -0.86
C MET A 164 3.85 3.46 -2.27
N ALA A 165 2.71 3.28 -2.91
CA ALA A 165 2.43 3.66 -4.29
C ALA A 165 3.29 2.95 -5.36
N ALA A 166 3.90 1.82 -5.01
CA ALA A 166 4.65 0.96 -5.92
C ALA A 166 4.70 -0.48 -5.38
N CYS A 167 5.16 -1.44 -6.18
CA CYS A 167 5.30 -2.84 -5.74
C CYS A 167 6.74 -3.23 -5.50
N THR A 168 7.61 -3.09 -6.50
CA THR A 168 9.02 -3.44 -6.40
C THR A 168 9.89 -2.38 -7.05
N LEU A 169 11.17 -2.40 -6.71
CA LEU A 169 12.17 -1.57 -7.35
C LEU A 169 12.97 -2.43 -8.34
N VAL A 170 13.25 -1.88 -9.51
CA VAL A 170 14.11 -2.50 -10.52
C VAL A 170 15.27 -1.56 -10.87
N ASP A 171 16.42 -2.11 -11.19
CA ASP A 171 17.54 -1.34 -11.72
C ASP A 171 17.34 -1.01 -13.22
N ARG A 172 18.27 -0.25 -13.81
CA ARG A 172 18.20 0.12 -15.23
C ARG A 172 18.20 -1.07 -16.18
N ALA A 173 18.67 -2.23 -15.74
CA ALA A 173 18.66 -3.48 -16.50
C ALA A 173 17.35 -4.27 -16.30
N GLY A 174 16.37 -3.72 -15.57
CA GLY A 174 15.09 -4.38 -15.27
C GLY A 174 15.21 -5.46 -14.19
N ARG A 175 16.31 -5.52 -13.44
CA ARG A 175 16.49 -6.51 -12.35
C ARG A 175 15.87 -5.97 -11.07
N HIS A 176 15.11 -6.79 -10.36
CA HIS A 176 14.54 -6.40 -9.08
C HIS A 176 15.62 -6.14 -8.02
N ILE A 177 15.57 -4.96 -7.42
CA ILE A 177 16.46 -4.57 -6.33
C ILE A 177 15.92 -5.19 -5.05
N GLN A 178 16.79 -5.95 -4.39
CA GLN A 178 16.49 -6.59 -3.11
C GLN A 178 17.25 -5.86 -2.01
N GLY A 179 16.64 -5.72 -0.85
CA GLY A 179 17.14 -5.19 0.42
C GLY A 179 18.45 -4.43 0.44
N GLY A 180 18.87 -3.73 1.38
CA GLY A 180 20.21 -3.15 1.58
C GLY A 180 20.85 -2.29 0.45
N HIS A 181 20.84 -2.77 -0.75
CA HIS A 181 21.53 -2.14 -1.90
C HIS A 181 20.87 -0.85 -2.44
N TYR A 182 19.63 -0.56 -2.08
CA TYR A 182 19.02 0.68 -2.53
C TYR A 182 19.64 1.93 -1.87
N LYS A 183 20.35 1.82 -0.74
CA LYS A 183 21.10 2.93 -0.13
C LYS A 183 22.24 3.42 -1.01
N GLU A 184 22.82 2.53 -1.81
CA GLU A 184 23.88 2.86 -2.75
C GLU A 184 23.34 3.41 -4.07
N ALA A 185 22.08 3.12 -4.37
CA ALA A 185 21.40 3.57 -5.59
C ALA A 185 20.78 4.98 -5.48
N ILE A 186 20.93 5.68 -4.36
CA ILE A 186 20.45 7.07 -4.20
C ILE A 186 21.48 8.06 -4.79
N ASN A 187 21.98 7.76 -5.95
CA ASN A 187 22.47 8.79 -6.82
C ASN A 187 21.27 9.30 -7.62
N PRO A 188 20.92 10.60 -7.56
CA PRO A 188 19.76 11.15 -8.30
C PRO A 188 19.76 10.84 -9.80
N VAL A 189 20.91 10.47 -10.35
CA VAL A 189 21.06 10.04 -11.75
C VAL A 189 20.68 8.56 -11.95
N GLU A 190 20.58 7.77 -10.89
CA GLU A 190 20.43 6.31 -10.90
C GLU A 190 19.27 5.80 -10.07
N LEU A 191 18.23 6.61 -9.88
CA LEU A 191 17.03 6.15 -9.17
C LEU A 191 16.49 4.87 -9.83
N PRO A 192 16.28 3.80 -9.04
CA PRO A 192 15.70 2.58 -9.58
C PRO A 192 14.30 2.85 -10.12
N GLU A 193 13.95 2.18 -11.21
CA GLU A 193 12.60 2.22 -11.72
C GLU A 193 11.68 1.39 -10.80
N GLN A 194 10.57 1.96 -10.44
CA GLN A 194 9.54 1.28 -9.67
C GLN A 194 8.58 0.54 -10.61
N THR A 195 8.05 -0.57 -10.14
CA THR A 195 7.03 -1.33 -10.87
C THR A 195 5.65 -1.14 -10.27
N LEU A 196 4.62 -1.31 -11.09
CA LEU A 196 3.22 -1.29 -10.66
C LEU A 196 2.87 -0.03 -9.86
N THR A 197 3.28 1.13 -10.37
CA THR A 197 3.06 2.41 -9.70
C THR A 197 1.59 2.74 -9.57
N TYR A 198 1.20 3.19 -8.39
CA TYR A 198 -0.14 3.68 -8.13
C TYR A 198 -0.30 5.12 -8.66
N ASN A 199 -1.46 5.39 -9.25
CA ASN A 199 -1.85 6.73 -9.64
C ASN A 199 -3.05 7.18 -8.82
N GLY A 200 -2.77 8.01 -7.83
CA GLY A 200 -3.76 8.52 -6.89
C GLY A 200 -3.11 9.12 -5.65
N LYS A 201 -3.90 9.29 -4.59
CA LYS A 201 -3.42 9.77 -3.30
C LYS A 201 -3.51 8.62 -2.28
N ILE A 202 -2.54 8.58 -1.38
CA ILE A 202 -2.54 7.72 -0.19
C ILE A 202 -2.46 8.63 1.02
N ASP A 203 -3.28 8.37 2.02
CA ASP A 203 -3.26 9.09 3.29
C ASP A 203 -3.31 8.12 4.46
N ARG A 204 -2.64 8.50 5.56
CA ARG A 204 -2.60 7.77 6.83
C ARG A 204 -2.33 6.27 6.70
N PRO A 205 -1.33 5.85 5.90
CA PRO A 205 -0.97 4.43 5.85
C PRO A 205 -0.45 3.94 7.19
N ARG A 206 -0.86 2.73 7.57
CA ARG A 206 -0.45 2.08 8.81
C ARG A 206 -0.15 0.61 8.59
N LEU A 207 0.80 0.13 9.38
CA LEU A 207 1.11 -1.29 9.52
C LEU A 207 0.98 -1.68 10.99
N SER A 208 0.20 -2.71 11.26
CA SER A 208 0.04 -3.33 12.58
C SER A 208 0.53 -4.77 12.55
N ARG A 209 1.03 -5.28 13.71
CA ARG A 209 1.52 -6.67 13.87
C ARG A 209 0.41 -7.68 14.18
N LYS A 210 -0.82 -7.24 14.24
CA LYS A 210 -2.01 -8.03 14.55
C LYS A 210 -2.96 -8.07 13.36
N ALA A 211 -3.68 -9.17 13.20
CA ALA A 211 -4.83 -9.26 12.32
C ALA A 211 -6.02 -8.52 12.94
N LEU A 212 -6.22 -7.29 12.54
CA LEU A 212 -7.26 -6.43 13.10
C LEU A 212 -8.64 -6.81 12.59
N SER A 213 -9.64 -6.63 13.44
CA SER A 213 -11.04 -6.67 13.07
C SER A 213 -11.46 -5.40 12.32
N LYS A 214 -12.62 -5.45 11.64
CA LYS A 214 -13.19 -4.28 10.97
C LYS A 214 -13.31 -3.07 11.92
N ALA A 215 -13.82 -3.28 13.13
CA ALA A 215 -14.00 -2.21 14.12
C ALA A 215 -12.67 -1.59 14.57
N GLU A 216 -11.61 -2.41 14.72
CA GLU A 216 -10.27 -1.92 15.06
C GLU A 216 -9.65 -1.13 13.90
N ILE A 217 -9.83 -1.58 12.65
CA ILE A 217 -9.40 -0.87 11.44
C ILE A 217 -10.07 0.51 11.37
N GLU A 218 -11.38 0.57 11.52
CA GLU A 218 -12.14 1.82 11.52
C GLU A 218 -11.73 2.75 12.66
N SER A 219 -11.50 2.20 13.85
CA SER A 219 -11.05 2.97 15.01
C SER A 219 -9.69 3.63 14.75
N LEU A 220 -8.72 2.88 14.25
CA LEU A 220 -7.40 3.41 13.88
C LEU A 220 -7.49 4.43 12.74
N ALA A 221 -8.38 4.23 11.78
CA ALA A 221 -8.57 5.13 10.64
C ALA A 221 -9.05 6.53 11.08
N ARG A 222 -9.91 6.60 12.10
CA ARG A 222 -10.39 7.87 12.69
C ARG A 222 -9.33 8.62 13.50
N GLY A 223 -8.21 7.99 13.79
CA GLY A 223 -7.13 8.54 14.58
C GLY A 223 -7.01 7.91 15.98
N TYR A 224 -5.93 8.22 16.68
CA TYR A 224 -5.63 7.58 17.96
C TYR A 224 -6.51 7.99 19.15
N SER A 225 -7.30 9.05 19.04
CA SER A 225 -8.10 9.59 20.15
C SER A 225 -9.18 8.62 20.67
N GLY A 226 -9.65 7.70 19.83
CA GLY A 226 -10.64 6.68 20.19
C GLY A 226 -10.08 5.27 20.36
N CYS A 227 -8.75 5.09 20.24
CA CYS A 227 -8.13 3.77 20.32
C CYS A 227 -7.70 3.43 21.74
N THR A 228 -7.85 2.14 22.12
CA THR A 228 -7.27 1.63 23.38
C THR A 228 -5.74 1.62 23.32
N SER A 229 -5.08 1.58 24.48
CA SER A 229 -3.63 1.46 24.59
C SER A 229 -3.11 0.19 23.92
N GLU A 230 -3.84 -0.91 24.07
CA GLU A 230 -3.53 -2.20 23.48
C GLU A 230 -3.55 -2.12 21.94
N LEU A 231 -4.59 -1.52 21.38
CA LEU A 231 -4.68 -1.37 19.91
C LEU A 231 -3.57 -0.49 19.35
N ARG A 232 -3.20 0.58 20.07
CA ARG A 232 -2.08 1.45 19.67
C ARG A 232 -0.74 0.72 19.70
N SER A 233 -0.53 -0.15 20.69
CA SER A 233 0.71 -0.93 20.83
C SER A 233 0.91 -1.95 19.71
N GLU A 234 -0.16 -2.33 19.00
CA GLU A 234 -0.09 -3.21 17.83
C GLU A 234 0.38 -2.48 16.56
N VAL A 235 0.34 -1.16 16.53
CA VAL A 235 0.79 -0.38 15.37
C VAL A 235 2.32 -0.32 15.36
N ILE A 236 2.93 -0.89 14.32
CA ILE A 236 4.38 -0.91 14.13
C ILE A 236 4.84 0.40 13.49
N ALA A 237 4.08 0.87 12.51
CA ALA A 237 4.40 2.06 11.75
C ALA A 237 3.12 2.77 11.31
N ALA A 238 3.18 4.09 11.39
CA ALA A 238 2.12 4.97 10.91
C ALA A 238 2.77 6.21 10.29
N TRP A 239 2.23 6.65 9.18
CA TRP A 239 2.69 7.83 8.47
C TRP A 239 1.55 8.81 8.31
N ASP A 240 1.88 10.07 8.44
CA ASP A 240 1.00 11.21 8.20
C ASP A 240 1.68 12.12 7.20
N PHE A 241 0.99 12.47 6.14
CA PHE A 241 1.52 13.29 5.05
C PHE A 241 1.00 14.74 5.10
N HIS A 242 0.52 15.18 6.25
CA HIS A 242 0.07 16.56 6.48
C HIS A 242 1.22 17.48 6.95
#